data_d98700c1a427fed89593fb079f5e2015
#
_entry.id   d98700c1a427fed89593fb079f5e2015
#
_cell.length_a   1.000
_cell.length_b   1.000
_cell.length_c   1.000
_cell.angle_alpha   90.00
_cell.angle_beta   90.00
_cell.angle_gamma   90.00
#
_symmetry.space_group_name_H-M   'P 1'
#
loop_
_entity.id
_entity.type
_entity.pdbx_description
1 polymer ?
#
loop_
_entity_poly.entity_id
_entity_poly.type
_entity_poly.pdbx_seq_one_letter_code
_entity_poly.pdbx_strand_id
1 'polypeptide(L)'
;MENTVNKDRSRLRSSLRRIAAAGLFGLCSLSAAFAQKQDYVQYVNTLQGTDSKFELSYGNTYATTGMPYGMHTWGAQTGPNGEGWKYQYSVDKIRGFQQAHQCSPWMSDYAVYSLMPEVGELVVNEDARASKFSHANEIAKPHYYRVTLDNGITTEMAPTTRGVHLRFTYPRKGDAYLVLDGYFAMSGMKIDPAKRQISGWVNNQRFVNHPETFRNYFVIQFDRPFEEYGLWENEHDERFPGMTEGEGKGYGAYVRFKAGTKVQARAASSYISPEQALLTLDRELGADKNLEATRKRGAETWNALLGRIAVEGGTDEEIRTFYSCLFRANLFSRKFYERDAEGNPYYYSPYDGKVHAGYMYTCLLYTSDAADDRI
;
A
#
# COMPACT_ATOMS: atom_id res chain seq x y z
N MET A 1 45.52 70.30 -15.03
CA MET A 1 45.92 68.88 -14.89
C MET A 1 45.18 68.10 -13.76
N GLU A 2 44.50 68.75 -12.84
CA GLU A 2 43.81 68.09 -11.70
C GLU A 2 42.45 67.47 -12.05
N ASN A 3 41.78 67.91 -13.11
CA ASN A 3 40.42 67.41 -13.43
C ASN A 3 40.38 66.08 -14.16
N THR A 4 41.51 65.60 -14.70
CA THR A 4 41.56 64.33 -15.44
C THR A 4 41.81 63.12 -14.52
N VAL A 5 42.55 63.30 -13.43
CA VAL A 5 42.88 62.22 -12.45
C VAL A 5 41.68 61.83 -11.59
N ASN A 6 40.74 62.76 -11.34
CA ASN A 6 39.56 62.49 -10.52
C ASN A 6 38.46 61.71 -11.26
N LYS A 7 38.41 61.81 -12.60
CA LYS A 7 37.44 61.06 -13.43
C LYS A 7 37.82 59.63 -13.61
N ASP A 8 39.10 59.28 -13.63
CA ASP A 8 39.55 57.89 -13.72
C ASP A 8 39.40 57.06 -12.41
N ARG A 9 39.60 57.75 -11.28
CA ARG A 9 39.37 57.13 -9.96
C ARG A 9 37.89 56.83 -9.68
N SER A 10 36.97 57.62 -10.20
CA SER A 10 35.51 57.37 -10.09
C SER A 10 35.05 56.24 -10.98
N ARG A 11 35.62 56.10 -12.16
CA ARG A 11 35.34 54.97 -13.09
C ARG A 11 35.89 53.63 -12.57
N LEU A 12 37.10 53.62 -11.99
CA LEU A 12 37.67 52.42 -11.37
C LEU A 12 36.87 51.94 -10.16
N ARG A 13 36.39 52.85 -9.31
CA ARG A 13 35.56 52.50 -8.15
C ARG A 13 34.17 52.00 -8.53
N SER A 14 33.58 52.46 -9.63
CA SER A 14 32.29 51.99 -10.13
C SER A 14 32.37 50.61 -10.81
N SER A 15 33.48 50.33 -11.49
CA SER A 15 33.73 49.01 -12.09
C SER A 15 34.05 47.93 -11.04
N LEU A 16 34.84 48.26 -10.03
CA LEU A 16 35.12 47.35 -8.90
C LEU A 16 33.87 47.04 -8.06
N ARG A 17 32.96 48.01 -7.86
CA ARG A 17 31.66 47.73 -7.19
C ARG A 17 30.71 46.88 -8.02
N ARG A 18 30.72 47.00 -9.35
CA ARG A 18 29.93 46.14 -10.25
C ARG A 18 30.45 44.71 -10.33
N ILE A 19 31.76 44.50 -10.27
CA ILE A 19 32.40 43.18 -10.26
C ILE A 19 32.16 42.50 -8.91
N ALA A 20 32.25 43.24 -7.79
CA ALA A 20 31.95 42.69 -6.45
C ALA A 20 30.46 42.33 -6.29
N ALA A 21 29.53 43.15 -6.82
CA ALA A 21 28.10 42.86 -6.79
C ALA A 21 27.74 41.65 -7.69
N ALA A 22 28.35 41.53 -8.86
CA ALA A 22 28.14 40.38 -9.75
C ALA A 22 28.74 39.07 -9.17
N GLY A 23 29.87 39.15 -8.47
CA GLY A 23 30.48 38.01 -7.78
C GLY A 23 29.66 37.50 -6.59
N LEU A 24 29.05 38.40 -5.80
CA LEU A 24 28.16 38.00 -4.69
C LEU A 24 26.84 37.41 -5.19
N PHE A 25 26.26 37.94 -6.26
CA PHE A 25 25.05 37.35 -6.86
C PHE A 25 25.34 35.96 -7.52
N GLY A 26 26.51 35.76 -8.08
CA GLY A 26 26.96 34.50 -8.63
C GLY A 26 27.17 33.42 -7.58
N LEU A 27 27.69 33.77 -6.40
CA LEU A 27 27.88 32.82 -5.28
C LEU A 27 26.57 32.49 -4.57
N CYS A 28 25.61 33.40 -4.47
CA CYS A 28 24.28 33.09 -3.91
C CYS A 28 23.41 32.24 -4.88
N SER A 29 23.60 32.39 -6.18
CA SER A 29 22.85 31.55 -7.16
C SER A 29 23.46 30.16 -7.33
N LEU A 30 24.74 29.94 -7.06
CA LEU A 30 25.34 28.59 -7.05
C LEU A 30 24.96 27.77 -5.79
N SER A 31 24.74 28.41 -4.66
CA SER A 31 24.30 27.71 -3.44
C SER A 31 22.81 27.32 -3.46
N ALA A 32 21.99 27.94 -4.30
CA ALA A 32 20.60 27.59 -4.49
C ALA A 32 20.39 26.37 -5.47
N ALA A 33 21.42 25.99 -6.23
CA ALA A 33 21.31 25.02 -7.30
C ALA A 33 21.57 23.58 -6.85
N PHE A 34 21.98 23.32 -5.61
CA PHE A 34 22.32 21.98 -5.13
C PHE A 34 21.73 21.60 -3.78
N ALA A 35 20.55 22.07 -3.46
CA ALA A 35 19.75 21.36 -2.47
C ALA A 35 19.17 20.11 -3.14
N GLN A 36 19.99 19.09 -3.33
CA GLN A 36 19.53 17.78 -3.74
C GLN A 36 18.48 17.34 -2.71
N LYS A 37 17.23 17.20 -3.16
CA LYS A 37 16.12 16.84 -2.27
C LYS A 37 16.48 15.50 -1.64
N GLN A 38 16.80 15.51 -0.34
CA GLN A 38 17.29 14.34 0.37
C GLN A 38 16.22 13.24 0.33
N ASP A 39 16.59 12.04 -0.08
CA ASP A 39 15.71 10.88 -0.15
C ASP A 39 15.72 10.12 1.19
N TYR A 40 14.85 10.53 2.11
CA TYR A 40 14.72 9.88 3.43
C TYR A 40 14.15 8.48 3.35
N VAL A 41 13.36 8.18 2.30
CA VAL A 41 12.77 6.86 2.07
C VAL A 41 13.84 5.77 1.88
N GLN A 42 15.03 6.13 1.41
CA GLN A 42 16.14 5.17 1.26
C GLN A 42 16.57 4.54 2.59
N TYR A 43 16.41 5.25 3.70
CA TYR A 43 16.78 4.77 5.04
C TYR A 43 15.73 3.86 5.66
N VAL A 44 14.50 3.86 5.17
CA VAL A 44 13.43 3.04 5.75
C VAL A 44 13.59 1.57 5.37
N ASN A 45 13.68 0.71 6.37
CA ASN A 45 13.59 -0.74 6.24
C ASN A 45 12.23 -1.23 6.71
N THR A 46 11.33 -1.54 5.77
CA THR A 46 9.99 -2.06 6.09
C THR A 46 10.00 -3.51 6.55
N LEU A 47 11.12 -4.22 6.39
CA LEU A 47 11.32 -5.60 6.86
C LEU A 47 11.83 -5.65 8.31
N GLN A 48 12.19 -4.53 8.92
CA GLN A 48 12.65 -4.48 10.30
C GLN A 48 11.60 -5.07 11.25
N GLY A 49 12.01 -6.00 12.11
CA GLY A 49 11.14 -6.67 13.09
C GLY A 49 10.32 -7.82 12.53
N THR A 50 10.54 -8.27 11.29
CA THR A 50 9.85 -9.41 10.69
C THR A 50 10.65 -10.72 10.76
N ASP A 51 11.91 -10.67 11.22
CA ASP A 51 12.77 -11.84 11.43
C ASP A 51 12.95 -12.07 12.94
N SER A 52 12.06 -12.87 13.52
CA SER A 52 12.04 -13.13 14.96
C SER A 52 11.43 -14.51 15.24
N LYS A 53 11.36 -14.87 16.53
CA LYS A 53 10.83 -16.15 16.99
C LYS A 53 9.41 -15.99 17.55
N PHE A 54 8.69 -17.11 17.64
CA PHE A 54 7.35 -17.15 18.23
C PHE A 54 7.33 -16.59 19.66
N GLU A 55 8.33 -16.91 20.49
CA GLU A 55 8.45 -16.41 21.87
C GLU A 55 8.57 -14.88 21.95
N LEU A 56 9.03 -14.25 20.90
CA LEU A 56 9.12 -12.79 20.73
C LEU A 56 8.01 -12.25 19.83
N SER A 57 6.92 -13.01 19.65
CA SER A 57 5.79 -12.66 18.79
C SER A 57 6.22 -12.29 17.36
N TYR A 58 7.24 -12.98 16.81
CA TYR A 58 7.85 -12.67 15.52
C TYR A 58 8.20 -11.18 15.31
N GLY A 59 8.58 -10.48 16.40
CA GLY A 59 8.83 -9.04 16.40
C GLY A 59 7.55 -8.19 16.35
N ASN A 60 6.38 -8.82 16.33
CA ASN A 60 5.04 -8.19 16.29
C ASN A 60 4.89 -7.13 15.18
N THR A 61 5.54 -7.37 14.04
CA THR A 61 5.48 -6.51 12.85
C THR A 61 5.46 -7.37 11.59
N TYR A 62 5.00 -6.81 10.49
CA TYR A 62 5.12 -7.42 9.17
C TYR A 62 5.49 -6.39 8.11
N ALA A 63 6.04 -6.87 7.00
CA ALA A 63 6.38 -6.01 5.88
C ALA A 63 5.13 -5.32 5.35
N THR A 64 5.12 -4.00 5.41
CA THR A 64 3.96 -3.18 5.04
C THR A 64 4.37 -2.10 4.07
N THR A 65 3.59 -1.96 3.01
CA THR A 65 3.64 -0.83 2.09
C THR A 65 2.32 -0.07 2.17
N GLY A 66 2.37 1.24 2.40
CA GLY A 66 1.18 2.06 2.66
C GLY A 66 1.50 3.54 2.64
N MET A 67 0.48 4.38 2.68
CA MET A 67 0.64 5.82 2.79
C MET A 67 0.63 6.25 4.28
N PRO A 68 1.19 7.44 4.61
CA PRO A 68 1.09 7.95 5.97
C PRO A 68 -0.36 8.04 6.41
N TYR A 69 -0.65 7.42 7.56
CA TYR A 69 -2.01 7.36 8.12
C TYR A 69 -3.06 6.80 7.13
N GLY A 70 -2.63 5.91 6.22
CA GLY A 70 -3.52 5.31 5.23
C GLY A 70 -4.60 4.46 5.87
N MET A 71 -5.77 4.39 5.25
CA MET A 71 -6.87 3.52 5.70
C MET A 71 -6.49 2.05 5.54
N HIS A 72 -5.73 1.75 4.51
CA HIS A 72 -5.22 0.42 4.18
C HIS A 72 -3.71 0.43 3.98
N THR A 73 -3.11 -0.72 4.21
CA THR A 73 -1.74 -1.06 3.82
C THR A 73 -1.76 -2.34 3.00
N TRP A 74 -0.68 -2.59 2.28
CA TRP A 74 -0.54 -3.78 1.46
C TRP A 74 0.75 -4.50 1.78
N GLY A 75 0.74 -5.83 1.69
CA GLY A 75 1.93 -6.63 1.94
C GLY A 75 1.82 -8.03 1.37
N ALA A 76 2.97 -8.69 1.23
CA ALA A 76 3.01 -10.11 0.96
C ALA A 76 2.55 -10.89 2.21
N GLN A 77 1.86 -12.00 1.97
CA GLN A 77 1.37 -12.91 2.99
C GLN A 77 2.21 -14.19 2.93
N THR A 78 2.92 -14.51 4.00
CA THR A 78 3.67 -15.78 4.14
C THR A 78 2.99 -16.75 5.10
N GLY A 79 2.23 -16.25 6.08
CA GLY A 79 1.41 -17.06 6.99
C GLY A 79 0.07 -17.47 6.39
N PRO A 80 -0.58 -18.52 6.91
CA PRO A 80 -1.89 -18.93 6.45
C PRO A 80 -2.98 -17.94 6.78
N ASN A 81 -4.11 -18.05 6.10
CA ASN A 81 -5.29 -17.24 6.33
C ASN A 81 -5.74 -17.26 7.79
N GLY A 82 -6.04 -16.07 8.29
CA GLY A 82 -6.51 -15.88 9.64
C GLY A 82 -5.44 -15.94 10.71
N GLU A 83 -4.19 -16.16 10.37
CA GLU A 83 -3.08 -15.91 11.28
C GLU A 83 -2.80 -14.42 11.40
N GLY A 84 -2.47 -13.98 12.63
CA GLY A 84 -2.05 -12.60 12.88
C GLY A 84 -0.74 -12.25 12.18
N TRP A 85 0.19 -13.21 12.10
CA TRP A 85 1.53 -13.03 11.52
C TRP A 85 1.53 -13.22 10.02
N LYS A 86 1.12 -12.21 9.30
CA LYS A 86 0.95 -12.25 7.85
C LYS A 86 2.24 -12.38 7.07
N TYR A 87 3.35 -11.83 7.61
CA TYR A 87 4.66 -11.91 6.98
C TYR A 87 5.74 -12.22 8.01
N GLN A 88 6.51 -13.27 7.73
CA GLN A 88 7.68 -13.68 8.49
C GLN A 88 8.86 -13.77 7.53
N TYR A 89 9.97 -13.11 7.85
CA TYR A 89 11.15 -13.06 6.99
C TYR A 89 11.77 -14.44 6.75
N SER A 90 11.72 -15.34 7.73
CA SER A 90 12.26 -16.71 7.63
C SER A 90 11.45 -17.64 6.75
N VAL A 91 10.25 -17.26 6.29
CA VAL A 91 9.38 -18.09 5.44
C VAL A 91 9.63 -17.76 3.98
N ASP A 92 9.93 -18.78 3.18
CA ASP A 92 10.30 -18.67 1.76
C ASP A 92 9.14 -18.80 0.76
N LYS A 93 7.87 -18.78 1.22
CA LYS A 93 6.68 -18.91 0.38
C LYS A 93 5.72 -17.76 0.59
N ILE A 94 5.24 -17.20 -0.50
CA ILE A 94 4.14 -16.23 -0.52
C ILE A 94 2.85 -16.95 -0.93
N ARG A 95 1.78 -16.73 -0.14
CA ARG A 95 0.43 -17.29 -0.30
C ARG A 95 -0.53 -16.32 -0.98
N GLY A 96 -0.20 -15.02 -0.96
CA GLY A 96 -0.99 -13.95 -1.55
C GLY A 96 -0.39 -12.57 -1.27
N PHE A 97 -1.02 -11.57 -1.85
CA PHE A 97 -0.74 -10.15 -1.61
C PHE A 97 -2.00 -9.55 -0.98
N GLN A 98 -1.89 -9.15 0.27
CA GLN A 98 -3.05 -8.89 1.12
C GLN A 98 -3.22 -7.39 1.37
N GLN A 99 -4.46 -6.92 1.29
CA GLN A 99 -4.86 -5.68 1.94
C GLN A 99 -4.91 -5.91 3.45
N ALA A 100 -4.30 -5.01 4.21
CA ALA A 100 -4.21 -5.11 5.66
C ALA A 100 -4.61 -3.80 6.32
N HIS A 101 -5.09 -3.88 7.57
CA HIS A 101 -5.58 -2.73 8.31
C HIS A 101 -4.84 -2.55 9.64
N GLN A 102 -4.31 -3.60 10.23
CA GLN A 102 -3.53 -3.52 11.45
C GLN A 102 -2.04 -3.43 11.15
N CYS A 103 -1.31 -2.61 11.91
CA CYS A 103 0.15 -2.49 11.78
C CYS A 103 0.89 -3.58 12.56
N SER A 104 0.20 -4.23 13.50
CA SER A 104 0.69 -5.31 14.32
C SER A 104 -0.24 -6.52 14.22
N PRO A 105 0.31 -7.74 14.11
CA PRO A 105 -0.49 -8.96 14.04
C PRO A 105 -1.16 -9.34 15.37
N TRP A 106 -0.73 -8.77 16.48
CA TRP A 106 -1.17 -9.12 17.82
C TRP A 106 -2.70 -9.13 18.01
N MET A 107 -3.38 -8.13 17.46
CA MET A 107 -4.82 -8.00 17.57
C MET A 107 -5.59 -8.67 16.42
N SER A 108 -4.91 -9.44 15.56
CA SER A 108 -5.48 -9.93 14.32
C SER A 108 -5.89 -8.79 13.37
N ASP A 109 -6.42 -9.11 12.20
CA ASP A 109 -6.91 -8.13 11.24
C ASP A 109 -8.37 -8.39 10.91
N TYR A 110 -9.03 -7.45 10.22
CA TYR A 110 -10.44 -7.51 9.91
C TYR A 110 -10.72 -7.15 8.46
N ALA A 111 -11.76 -7.75 7.90
CA ALA A 111 -12.30 -7.43 6.59
C ALA A 111 -11.22 -7.36 5.49
N VAL A 112 -10.32 -8.34 5.49
CA VAL A 112 -9.18 -8.45 4.58
C VAL A 112 -9.49 -9.36 3.40
N TYR A 113 -8.83 -9.10 2.27
CA TYR A 113 -8.79 -9.99 1.12
C TYR A 113 -7.38 -10.05 0.55
N SER A 114 -7.08 -11.10 -0.19
CA SER A 114 -5.79 -11.25 -0.85
C SER A 114 -5.94 -11.57 -2.33
N LEU A 115 -4.85 -11.31 -3.07
CA LEU A 115 -4.71 -11.59 -4.48
C LEU A 115 -3.49 -12.48 -4.67
N MET A 116 -3.64 -13.62 -5.35
CA MET A 116 -2.51 -14.47 -5.72
C MET A 116 -2.46 -14.67 -7.23
N PRO A 117 -1.41 -14.17 -7.90
CA PRO A 117 -1.19 -14.47 -9.31
C PRO A 117 -0.56 -15.85 -9.47
N GLU A 118 -1.07 -16.63 -10.44
CA GLU A 118 -0.65 -17.98 -10.73
C GLU A 118 -0.33 -18.17 -12.21
N VAL A 119 0.47 -19.18 -12.53
CA VAL A 119 0.82 -19.54 -13.90
C VAL A 119 0.66 -21.05 -14.12
N GLY A 120 0.01 -21.42 -15.23
CA GLY A 120 -0.26 -22.81 -15.59
C GLY A 120 -1.67 -23.23 -15.22
N GLU A 121 -1.84 -24.02 -14.17
CA GLU A 121 -3.15 -24.47 -13.69
C GLU A 121 -3.72 -23.51 -12.65
N LEU A 122 -5.04 -23.39 -12.61
CA LEU A 122 -5.75 -22.66 -11.55
C LEU A 122 -5.76 -23.50 -10.27
N VAL A 123 -5.19 -22.96 -9.20
CA VAL A 123 -5.16 -23.56 -7.87
C VAL A 123 -5.79 -22.60 -6.86
N VAL A 124 -6.97 -22.91 -6.35
CA VAL A 124 -7.68 -22.04 -5.40
C VAL A 124 -7.28 -22.30 -3.94
N ASN A 125 -6.84 -23.51 -3.62
CA ASN A 125 -6.37 -23.86 -2.27
C ASN A 125 -5.15 -23.02 -1.86
N GLU A 126 -5.21 -22.41 -0.69
CA GLU A 126 -4.21 -21.45 -0.20
C GLU A 126 -2.79 -22.04 -0.06
N ASP A 127 -2.68 -23.24 0.49
CA ASP A 127 -1.38 -23.90 0.70
C ASP A 127 -0.78 -24.38 -0.62
N ALA A 128 -1.62 -24.92 -1.49
CA ALA A 128 -1.19 -25.46 -2.78
C ALA A 128 -0.78 -24.36 -3.78
N ARG A 129 -1.44 -23.19 -3.75
CA ARG A 129 -1.09 -22.06 -4.62
C ARG A 129 0.14 -21.26 -4.16
N ALA A 130 0.63 -21.50 -2.93
CA ALA A 130 1.76 -20.79 -2.39
C ALA A 130 3.02 -20.98 -3.23
N SER A 131 3.66 -19.88 -3.61
CA SER A 131 4.87 -19.90 -4.46
C SER A 131 6.10 -19.46 -3.67
N LYS A 132 7.21 -20.16 -3.88
CA LYS A 132 8.50 -19.78 -3.30
C LYS A 132 9.02 -18.45 -3.87
N PHE A 133 9.83 -17.78 -3.07
CA PHE A 133 10.56 -16.57 -3.45
C PHE A 133 11.88 -16.47 -2.71
N SER A 134 12.73 -15.55 -3.15
CA SER A 134 13.96 -15.17 -2.46
C SER A 134 13.94 -13.68 -2.14
N HIS A 135 14.44 -13.31 -0.95
CA HIS A 135 14.62 -11.90 -0.58
C HIS A 135 15.57 -11.13 -1.50
N ALA A 136 16.45 -11.82 -2.23
CA ALA A 136 17.29 -11.22 -3.28
C ALA A 136 16.44 -10.64 -4.43
N ASN A 137 15.21 -11.14 -4.61
CA ASN A 137 14.25 -10.70 -5.63
C ASN A 137 13.13 -9.84 -5.05
N GLU A 138 13.25 -9.40 -3.78
CA GLU A 138 12.27 -8.61 -3.06
C GLU A 138 12.73 -7.16 -2.90
N ILE A 139 11.83 -6.22 -3.17
CA ILE A 139 11.99 -4.79 -2.87
C ILE A 139 10.83 -4.39 -1.97
N ALA A 140 11.13 -4.05 -0.72
CA ALA A 140 10.14 -3.59 0.25
C ALA A 140 10.45 -2.14 0.67
N LYS A 141 9.58 -1.19 0.28
CA LYS A 141 9.68 0.23 0.57
C LYS A 141 8.34 0.76 1.11
N PRO A 142 8.32 1.87 1.83
CA PRO A 142 7.09 2.47 2.33
C PRO A 142 5.98 2.66 1.29
N HIS A 143 6.36 3.04 0.09
CA HIS A 143 5.47 3.42 -1.02
C HIS A 143 5.45 2.44 -2.18
N TYR A 144 6.20 1.34 -2.09
CA TYR A 144 6.36 0.40 -3.18
C TYR A 144 6.84 -0.96 -2.69
N TYR A 145 6.19 -2.01 -3.17
CA TYR A 145 6.61 -3.38 -2.98
C TYR A 145 6.77 -4.07 -4.33
N ARG A 146 7.77 -4.90 -4.46
CA ARG A 146 7.97 -5.77 -5.62
C ARG A 146 8.62 -7.07 -5.19
N VAL A 147 8.16 -8.18 -5.74
CA VAL A 147 8.81 -9.47 -5.60
C VAL A 147 8.68 -10.26 -6.91
N THR A 148 9.70 -11.04 -7.24
CA THR A 148 9.63 -12.05 -8.29
C THR A 148 9.60 -13.42 -7.64
N LEU A 149 8.52 -14.17 -7.91
CA LEU A 149 8.30 -15.52 -7.42
C LEU A 149 9.09 -16.54 -8.26
N ASP A 150 9.36 -17.72 -7.70
CA ASP A 150 10.12 -18.78 -8.39
C ASP A 150 9.37 -19.35 -9.61
N ASN A 151 8.04 -19.20 -9.66
CA ASN A 151 7.24 -19.52 -10.84
C ASN A 151 7.38 -18.48 -11.99
N GLY A 152 8.21 -17.47 -11.81
CA GLY A 152 8.52 -16.43 -12.80
C GLY A 152 7.58 -15.23 -12.81
N ILE A 153 6.57 -15.19 -11.95
CA ILE A 153 5.65 -14.03 -11.85
C ILE A 153 6.31 -12.91 -11.03
N THR A 154 6.25 -11.70 -11.56
CA THR A 154 6.62 -10.50 -10.78
C THR A 154 5.36 -9.75 -10.37
N THR A 155 5.19 -9.52 -9.08
CA THR A 155 4.12 -8.68 -8.49
C THR A 155 4.69 -7.37 -7.99
N GLU A 156 4.00 -6.27 -8.30
CA GLU A 156 4.35 -4.92 -7.85
C GLU A 156 3.11 -4.23 -7.28
N MET A 157 3.31 -3.44 -6.22
CA MET A 157 2.25 -2.70 -5.53
C MET A 157 2.71 -1.28 -5.22
N ALA A 158 1.86 -0.29 -5.49
CA ALA A 158 2.05 1.10 -5.12
C ALA A 158 0.76 1.62 -4.48
N PRO A 159 0.70 1.81 -3.14
CA PRO A 159 -0.51 2.16 -2.43
C PRO A 159 -0.86 3.64 -2.53
N THR A 160 -2.13 3.93 -2.31
CA THR A 160 -2.68 5.24 -1.96
C THR A 160 -3.27 5.21 -0.55
N THR A 161 -4.00 6.23 -0.14
CA THR A 161 -4.62 6.24 1.20
C THR A 161 -5.67 5.14 1.37
N ARG A 162 -6.49 4.87 0.32
CA ARG A 162 -7.60 3.91 0.33
C ARG A 162 -7.60 2.96 -0.87
N GLY A 163 -6.50 2.91 -1.59
CA GLY A 163 -6.38 2.07 -2.77
C GLY A 163 -4.94 1.65 -3.05
N VAL A 164 -4.74 0.99 -4.18
CA VAL A 164 -3.43 0.51 -4.62
C VAL A 164 -3.42 0.39 -6.16
N HIS A 165 -2.30 0.71 -6.75
CA HIS A 165 -1.97 0.30 -8.11
C HIS A 165 -1.18 -1.00 -8.06
N LEU A 166 -1.65 -2.01 -8.76
CA LEU A 166 -1.06 -3.35 -8.82
C LEU A 166 -0.54 -3.62 -10.23
N ARG A 167 0.51 -4.42 -10.32
CA ARG A 167 1.00 -4.93 -11.60
C ARG A 167 1.50 -6.36 -11.43
N PHE A 168 0.97 -7.25 -12.29
CA PHE A 168 1.37 -8.64 -12.38
C PHE A 168 2.02 -8.88 -13.74
N THR A 169 3.27 -9.31 -13.75
CA THR A 169 4.00 -9.66 -14.97
C THR A 169 4.15 -11.17 -15.04
N TYR A 170 3.44 -11.79 -15.97
CA TYR A 170 3.42 -13.24 -16.14
C TYR A 170 4.50 -13.70 -17.12
N PRO A 171 5.07 -14.91 -16.93
CA PRO A 171 5.99 -15.53 -17.89
C PRO A 171 5.26 -15.85 -19.20
N ARG A 172 6.02 -16.02 -20.26
CA ARG A 172 5.46 -16.23 -21.61
C ARG A 172 4.73 -17.57 -21.80
N LYS A 173 5.00 -18.57 -20.97
CA LYS A 173 4.39 -19.90 -21.02
C LYS A 173 3.49 -20.11 -19.82
N GLY A 174 2.41 -20.84 -20.02
CA GLY A 174 1.39 -21.14 -19.02
C GLY A 174 0.28 -20.08 -18.96
N ASP A 175 -0.91 -20.51 -18.60
CA ASP A 175 -2.06 -19.62 -18.41
C ASP A 175 -1.82 -18.66 -17.25
N ALA A 176 -2.32 -17.45 -17.38
CA ALA A 176 -2.09 -16.37 -16.41
C ALA A 176 -3.34 -16.15 -15.56
N TYR A 177 -3.40 -16.72 -14.38
CA TYR A 177 -4.53 -16.58 -13.46
C TYR A 177 -4.25 -15.54 -12.38
N LEU A 178 -5.31 -14.93 -11.88
CA LEU A 178 -5.32 -14.16 -10.64
C LEU A 178 -6.47 -14.68 -9.78
N VAL A 179 -6.15 -15.19 -8.60
CA VAL A 179 -7.10 -15.66 -7.59
C VAL A 179 -7.29 -14.57 -6.56
N LEU A 180 -8.55 -14.21 -6.29
CA LEU A 180 -8.97 -13.35 -5.20
C LEU A 180 -9.57 -14.22 -4.12
N ASP A 181 -9.11 -14.08 -2.89
CA ASP A 181 -9.52 -14.86 -1.72
C ASP A 181 -10.20 -13.95 -0.70
N GLY A 182 -11.47 -14.25 -0.37
CA GLY A 182 -12.27 -13.55 0.65
C GLY A 182 -12.17 -14.16 2.04
N TYR A 183 -11.35 -15.21 2.19
CA TYR A 183 -11.14 -15.96 3.44
C TYR A 183 -12.36 -16.73 3.95
N PHE A 184 -12.45 -16.95 5.28
CA PHE A 184 -13.36 -17.95 5.88
C PHE A 184 -14.75 -17.41 6.24
N ALA A 185 -14.93 -16.09 6.28
CA ALA A 185 -16.20 -15.52 6.69
C ALA A 185 -17.10 -15.23 5.49
N MET A 186 -18.22 -14.57 5.77
CA MET A 186 -19.13 -14.16 4.72
C MET A 186 -18.44 -13.18 3.76
N SER A 187 -18.57 -13.45 2.49
CA SER A 187 -18.07 -12.60 1.40
C SER A 187 -19.03 -12.63 0.23
N GLY A 188 -19.02 -11.58 -0.57
CA GLY A 188 -19.78 -11.49 -1.81
C GLY A 188 -18.87 -11.05 -2.93
N MET A 189 -18.97 -11.70 -4.08
CA MET A 189 -18.14 -11.45 -5.25
C MET A 189 -19.01 -11.15 -6.46
N LYS A 190 -18.56 -10.19 -7.27
CA LYS A 190 -19.18 -9.84 -8.54
C LYS A 190 -18.11 -9.55 -9.59
N ILE A 191 -18.20 -10.23 -10.73
CA ILE A 191 -17.33 -10.06 -11.89
C ILE A 191 -18.13 -9.38 -12.99
N ASP A 192 -17.63 -8.28 -13.51
CA ASP A 192 -18.16 -7.60 -14.71
C ASP A 192 -17.10 -7.66 -15.82
N PRO A 193 -17.17 -8.65 -16.73
CA PRO A 193 -16.16 -8.81 -17.77
C PRO A 193 -16.15 -7.65 -18.78
N ALA A 194 -17.29 -7.00 -19.02
CA ALA A 194 -17.38 -5.86 -19.92
C ALA A 194 -16.63 -4.64 -19.37
N LYS A 195 -16.69 -4.43 -18.06
CA LYS A 195 -15.94 -3.39 -17.36
C LYS A 195 -14.53 -3.83 -16.96
N ARG A 196 -14.19 -5.10 -17.15
CA ARG A 196 -12.93 -5.67 -16.70
C ARG A 196 -12.73 -5.46 -15.19
N GLN A 197 -13.75 -5.81 -14.41
CA GLN A 197 -13.86 -5.47 -13.01
C GLN A 197 -14.23 -6.68 -12.15
N ILE A 198 -13.59 -6.79 -11.01
CA ILE A 198 -14.07 -7.59 -9.87
C ILE A 198 -14.46 -6.59 -8.78
N SER A 199 -15.61 -6.77 -8.20
CA SER A 199 -16.06 -6.04 -7.01
C SER A 199 -16.67 -7.00 -6.01
N GLY A 200 -16.78 -6.56 -4.77
CA GLY A 200 -17.33 -7.43 -3.73
C GLY A 200 -17.24 -6.81 -2.37
N TRP A 201 -17.42 -7.65 -1.38
CA TRP A 201 -17.27 -7.30 0.03
C TRP A 201 -16.78 -8.51 0.84
N VAL A 202 -16.09 -8.22 1.93
CA VAL A 202 -15.64 -9.21 2.92
C VAL A 202 -15.90 -8.68 4.33
N ASN A 203 -16.25 -9.58 5.25
CA ASN A 203 -16.43 -9.25 6.66
C ASN A 203 -15.67 -10.19 7.60
N ASN A 204 -14.64 -10.88 7.10
CA ASN A 204 -13.85 -11.79 7.91
C ASN A 204 -13.21 -11.07 9.11
N GLN A 205 -13.53 -11.53 10.29
CA GLN A 205 -13.04 -10.96 11.56
C GLN A 205 -12.96 -12.06 12.61
N ARG A 206 -11.91 -12.05 13.41
CA ARG A 206 -11.67 -13.16 14.34
C ARG A 206 -12.04 -12.89 15.80
N PHE A 207 -11.89 -11.67 16.29
CA PHE A 207 -11.85 -11.45 17.74
C PHE A 207 -12.69 -10.27 18.24
N VAL A 208 -13.47 -9.63 17.41
CA VAL A 208 -14.21 -8.41 17.78
C VAL A 208 -15.70 -8.63 17.53
N ASN A 209 -16.53 -8.35 18.52
CA ASN A 209 -17.96 -8.20 18.31
C ASN A 209 -18.20 -6.92 17.52
N HIS A 210 -18.57 -7.07 16.28
CA HIS A 210 -18.88 -5.97 15.37
C HIS A 210 -20.25 -6.21 14.74
N PRO A 211 -20.90 -5.15 14.22
CA PRO A 211 -22.13 -5.28 13.46
C PRO A 211 -21.92 -6.18 12.22
N GLU A 212 -22.88 -7.03 11.89
CA GLU A 212 -22.84 -7.84 10.66
C GLU A 212 -22.73 -7.00 9.38
N THR A 213 -23.15 -5.74 9.48
CA THR A 213 -23.05 -4.74 8.41
C THR A 213 -21.63 -4.17 8.25
N PHE A 214 -20.68 -4.50 9.14
CA PHE A 214 -19.29 -4.07 8.99
C PHE A 214 -18.60 -4.89 7.90
N ARG A 215 -18.51 -4.31 6.73
CA ARG A 215 -17.98 -4.92 5.51
C ARG A 215 -16.92 -4.01 4.89
N ASN A 216 -15.88 -4.62 4.36
CA ASN A 216 -14.97 -3.94 3.45
C ASN A 216 -15.47 -4.18 2.02
N TYR A 217 -16.10 -3.19 1.43
CA TYR A 217 -16.45 -3.17 0.01
C TYR A 217 -15.20 -2.84 -0.80
N PHE A 218 -14.97 -3.55 -1.88
CA PHE A 218 -13.82 -3.31 -2.76
C PHE A 218 -14.22 -3.31 -4.23
N VAL A 219 -13.41 -2.64 -5.04
CA VAL A 219 -13.47 -2.67 -6.49
C VAL A 219 -12.06 -2.78 -7.05
N ILE A 220 -11.87 -3.68 -8.03
CA ILE A 220 -10.61 -3.90 -8.73
C ILE A 220 -10.89 -3.78 -10.22
N GLN A 221 -10.25 -2.82 -10.89
CA GLN A 221 -10.36 -2.62 -12.33
C GLN A 221 -9.03 -2.97 -13.02
N PHE A 222 -9.13 -3.72 -14.11
CA PHE A 222 -7.99 -4.21 -14.87
C PHE A 222 -7.83 -3.46 -16.20
N ASP A 223 -6.59 -3.33 -16.67
CA ASP A 223 -6.26 -2.66 -17.94
C ASP A 223 -6.60 -3.51 -19.20
N ARG A 224 -6.95 -4.79 -19.01
CA ARG A 224 -7.20 -5.74 -20.10
C ARG A 224 -8.34 -6.70 -19.82
N PRO A 225 -8.95 -7.31 -20.87
CA PRO A 225 -10.06 -8.24 -20.71
C PRO A 225 -9.63 -9.57 -20.09
N PHE A 226 -10.60 -10.25 -19.52
CA PHE A 226 -10.50 -11.64 -19.07
C PHE A 226 -10.76 -12.60 -20.25
N GLU A 227 -10.00 -13.69 -20.34
CA GLU A 227 -10.28 -14.80 -21.24
C GLU A 227 -11.18 -15.84 -20.58
N GLU A 228 -11.11 -15.94 -19.25
CA GLU A 228 -11.90 -16.84 -18.43
C GLU A 228 -12.09 -16.21 -17.04
N TYR A 229 -13.18 -16.57 -16.37
CA TYR A 229 -13.49 -16.10 -15.04
C TYR A 229 -14.46 -17.03 -14.34
N GLY A 230 -14.54 -16.92 -13.03
CA GLY A 230 -15.51 -17.62 -12.21
C GLY A 230 -15.35 -17.29 -10.73
N LEU A 231 -16.22 -17.89 -9.95
CA LEU A 231 -16.15 -17.86 -8.51
C LEU A 231 -15.61 -19.18 -7.97
N TRP A 232 -15.24 -19.18 -6.71
CA TRP A 232 -14.86 -20.38 -5.97
C TRP A 232 -15.20 -20.19 -4.49
N GLU A 233 -15.26 -21.28 -3.74
CA GLU A 233 -15.48 -21.24 -2.30
C GLU A 233 -14.37 -22.00 -1.56
N ASN A 234 -14.08 -21.57 -0.34
CA ASN A 234 -12.89 -21.96 0.43
C ASN A 234 -13.07 -23.26 1.23
N GLU A 235 -14.30 -23.67 1.51
CA GLU A 235 -14.54 -24.84 2.37
C GLU A 235 -14.19 -26.16 1.68
N HIS A 236 -14.45 -26.23 0.35
CA HIS A 236 -14.22 -27.44 -0.44
C HIS A 236 -13.32 -27.19 -1.65
N ASP A 237 -12.76 -25.98 -1.80
CA ASP A 237 -12.02 -25.54 -2.98
C ASP A 237 -12.85 -25.69 -4.29
N GLU A 238 -14.19 -25.62 -4.18
CA GLU A 238 -15.10 -25.77 -5.31
C GLU A 238 -15.06 -24.56 -6.22
N ARG A 239 -15.01 -24.81 -7.52
CA ARG A 239 -14.93 -23.77 -8.57
C ARG A 239 -16.21 -23.70 -9.36
N PHE A 240 -16.69 -22.50 -9.66
CA PHE A 240 -17.90 -22.21 -10.42
C PHE A 240 -17.53 -21.42 -11.69
N PRO A 241 -17.06 -22.09 -12.76
CA PRO A 241 -16.63 -21.44 -13.99
C PRO A 241 -17.78 -20.67 -14.64
N GLY A 242 -17.50 -19.43 -15.10
CA GLY A 242 -18.47 -18.56 -15.75
C GLY A 242 -19.46 -17.88 -14.79
N MET A 243 -19.47 -18.22 -13.50
CA MET A 243 -20.30 -17.55 -12.50
C MET A 243 -19.80 -16.14 -12.26
N THR A 244 -20.70 -15.17 -12.34
CA THR A 244 -20.36 -13.73 -12.26
C THR A 244 -20.73 -13.08 -10.94
N GLU A 245 -21.60 -13.70 -10.15
CA GLU A 245 -22.08 -13.12 -8.88
C GLU A 245 -22.44 -14.25 -7.91
N GLY A 246 -22.04 -14.09 -6.66
CA GLY A 246 -22.35 -15.01 -5.58
C GLY A 246 -21.91 -14.46 -4.23
N GLU A 247 -22.59 -14.89 -3.18
CA GLU A 247 -22.25 -14.57 -1.80
C GLU A 247 -22.46 -15.78 -0.89
N GLY A 248 -21.69 -15.85 0.15
CA GLY A 248 -21.73 -16.92 1.12
C GLY A 248 -20.46 -16.97 1.96
N LYS A 249 -20.28 -18.06 2.70
CA LYS A 249 -19.08 -18.28 3.48
C LYS A 249 -17.91 -18.63 2.57
N GLY A 250 -16.81 -17.88 2.65
CA GLY A 250 -15.56 -18.20 1.99
C GLY A 250 -15.55 -18.03 0.47
N TYR A 251 -16.43 -17.20 -0.10
CA TYR A 251 -16.41 -16.95 -1.54
C TYR A 251 -15.16 -16.17 -1.95
N GLY A 252 -14.59 -16.59 -3.07
CA GLY A 252 -13.54 -15.92 -3.82
C GLY A 252 -13.88 -15.80 -5.29
N ALA A 253 -12.99 -15.17 -6.05
CA ALA A 253 -13.11 -15.02 -7.50
C ALA A 253 -11.78 -15.38 -8.18
N TYR A 254 -11.86 -15.77 -9.44
CA TYR A 254 -10.67 -15.93 -10.27
C TYR A 254 -10.90 -15.39 -11.68
N VAL A 255 -9.83 -14.93 -12.29
CA VAL A 255 -9.81 -14.49 -13.68
C VAL A 255 -8.57 -15.02 -14.38
N ARG A 256 -8.68 -15.32 -15.68
CA ARG A 256 -7.55 -15.69 -16.53
C ARG A 256 -7.30 -14.62 -17.58
N PHE A 257 -6.05 -14.32 -17.77
CA PHE A 257 -5.54 -13.42 -18.81
C PHE A 257 -4.72 -14.20 -19.84
N LYS A 258 -4.46 -13.57 -20.95
CA LYS A 258 -3.57 -14.11 -21.97
C LYS A 258 -2.16 -14.36 -21.40
N ALA A 259 -1.59 -15.51 -21.71
CA ALA A 259 -0.23 -15.88 -21.30
C ALA A 259 0.82 -14.82 -21.70
N GLY A 260 1.86 -14.66 -20.87
CA GLY A 260 2.94 -13.71 -21.14
C GLY A 260 2.55 -12.23 -21.01
N THR A 261 1.47 -11.97 -20.34
CA THR A 261 0.87 -10.63 -20.22
C THR A 261 1.43 -9.86 -19.01
N LYS A 262 1.52 -8.54 -19.18
CA LYS A 262 1.67 -7.62 -18.06
C LYS A 262 0.31 -6.99 -17.77
N VAL A 263 -0.29 -7.35 -16.64
CA VAL A 263 -1.60 -6.88 -16.19
C VAL A 263 -1.43 -5.76 -15.19
N GLN A 264 -2.06 -4.62 -15.41
CA GLN A 264 -2.20 -3.59 -14.39
C GLN A 264 -3.62 -3.60 -13.83
N ALA A 265 -3.73 -3.41 -12.51
CA ALA A 265 -5.00 -3.27 -11.83
C ALA A 265 -4.96 -2.07 -10.87
N ARG A 266 -6.11 -1.43 -10.71
CA ARG A 266 -6.35 -0.41 -9.69
C ARG A 266 -7.39 -0.97 -8.74
N ALA A 267 -7.10 -0.95 -7.45
CA ALA A 267 -8.04 -1.39 -6.43
C ALA A 267 -8.28 -0.28 -5.41
N ALA A 268 -9.51 -0.17 -4.94
CA ALA A 268 -9.88 0.69 -3.83
C ALA A 268 -10.95 0.04 -2.98
N SER A 269 -11.06 0.49 -1.74
CA SER A 269 -11.99 -0.06 -0.77
C SER A 269 -12.76 1.05 -0.03
N SER A 270 -13.89 0.63 0.56
CA SER A 270 -14.75 1.46 1.39
C SER A 270 -15.40 0.60 2.48
N TYR A 271 -15.64 1.17 3.66
CA TYR A 271 -16.48 0.54 4.67
C TYR A 271 -17.95 1.01 4.60
N ILE A 272 -18.27 1.90 3.65
CA ILE A 272 -19.59 2.53 3.52
C ILE A 272 -20.44 1.81 2.49
N SER A 273 -19.95 1.72 1.23
CA SER A 273 -20.68 1.07 0.14
C SER A 273 -19.80 0.72 -1.06
N PRO A 274 -20.31 -0.13 -1.98
CA PRO A 274 -19.64 -0.40 -3.26
C PRO A 274 -19.45 0.85 -4.12
N GLU A 275 -20.44 1.76 -4.13
CA GLU A 275 -20.41 3.02 -4.89
C GLU A 275 -19.32 3.94 -4.35
N GLN A 276 -19.16 3.96 -3.03
CA GLN A 276 -18.09 4.72 -2.39
C GLN A 276 -16.71 4.12 -2.71
N ALA A 277 -16.57 2.81 -2.79
CA ALA A 277 -15.32 2.17 -3.22
C ALA A 277 -14.96 2.59 -4.66
N LEU A 278 -15.93 2.66 -5.57
CA LEU A 278 -15.74 3.13 -6.93
C LEU A 278 -15.37 4.62 -6.99
N LEU A 279 -16.07 5.47 -6.24
CA LEU A 279 -15.75 6.90 -6.10
C LEU A 279 -14.32 7.10 -5.56
N THR A 280 -13.92 6.30 -4.61
CA THR A 280 -12.57 6.32 -4.04
C THR A 280 -11.52 5.90 -5.08
N LEU A 281 -11.81 4.87 -5.89
CA LEU A 281 -10.94 4.44 -6.98
C LEU A 281 -10.69 5.58 -7.97
N ASP A 282 -11.74 6.24 -8.42
CA ASP A 282 -11.63 7.35 -9.37
C ASP A 282 -10.90 8.56 -8.77
N ARG A 283 -11.18 8.89 -7.52
CA ARG A 283 -10.56 10.03 -6.81
C ARG A 283 -9.08 9.82 -6.56
N GLU A 284 -8.67 8.65 -6.10
CA GLU A 284 -7.29 8.40 -5.67
C GLU A 284 -6.37 7.88 -6.79
N LEU A 285 -6.93 7.18 -7.78
CA LEU A 285 -6.18 6.50 -8.84
C LEU A 285 -6.62 6.90 -10.26
N GLY A 286 -7.69 7.67 -10.42
CA GLY A 286 -8.20 8.07 -11.73
C GLY A 286 -7.23 8.94 -12.53
N ALA A 287 -6.49 9.82 -11.86
CA ALA A 287 -5.48 10.68 -12.48
C ALA A 287 -4.15 9.98 -12.75
N ASP A 288 -3.83 8.91 -12.03
CA ASP A 288 -2.60 8.16 -12.19
C ASP A 288 -2.72 7.20 -13.39
N LYS A 289 -1.97 7.49 -14.44
CA LYS A 289 -2.01 6.70 -15.68
C LYS A 289 -1.39 5.29 -15.53
N ASN A 290 -0.53 5.10 -14.52
CA ASN A 290 0.21 3.85 -14.31
C ASN A 290 0.76 3.76 -12.88
N LEU A 291 1.27 2.58 -12.55
CA LEU A 291 1.89 2.28 -11.26
C LEU A 291 3.06 3.22 -10.94
N GLU A 292 3.85 3.63 -11.93
CA GLU A 292 5.00 4.51 -11.76
C GLU A 292 4.59 5.90 -11.23
N ALA A 293 3.48 6.44 -11.71
CA ALA A 293 2.95 7.73 -11.24
C ALA A 293 2.51 7.63 -9.78
N THR A 294 1.78 6.58 -9.40
CA THR A 294 1.37 6.33 -8.02
C THR A 294 2.59 6.13 -7.10
N ARG A 295 3.56 5.33 -7.53
CA ARG A 295 4.82 5.09 -6.81
C ARG A 295 5.58 6.40 -6.55
N LYS A 296 5.72 7.25 -7.57
CA LYS A 296 6.39 8.54 -7.45
C LYS A 296 5.70 9.44 -6.43
N ARG A 297 4.37 9.58 -6.52
CA ARG A 297 3.56 10.36 -5.57
C ARG A 297 3.70 9.84 -4.13
N GLY A 298 3.73 8.51 -3.96
CA GLY A 298 3.96 7.86 -2.67
C GLY A 298 5.33 8.18 -2.09
N ALA A 299 6.39 8.11 -2.90
CA ALA A 299 7.75 8.48 -2.50
C ALA A 299 7.84 9.95 -2.07
N GLU A 300 7.25 10.87 -2.84
CA GLU A 300 7.23 12.29 -2.53
C GLU A 300 6.50 12.58 -1.21
N THR A 301 5.37 11.92 -0.96
CA THR A 301 4.59 12.07 0.27
C THR A 301 5.38 11.58 1.48
N TRP A 302 6.01 10.41 1.40
CA TRP A 302 6.84 9.89 2.49
C TRP A 302 8.08 10.75 2.74
N ASN A 303 8.76 11.21 1.68
CA ASN A 303 9.92 12.09 1.83
C ASN A 303 9.56 13.42 2.48
N ALA A 304 8.39 13.99 2.15
CA ALA A 304 7.90 15.20 2.77
C ALA A 304 7.59 15.02 4.27
N LEU A 305 7.07 13.84 4.67
CA LEU A 305 6.79 13.53 6.06
C LEU A 305 8.07 13.25 6.85
N LEU A 306 8.88 12.32 6.37
CA LEU A 306 10.11 11.88 7.05
C LEU A 306 11.12 13.02 7.17
N GLY A 307 11.19 13.89 6.18
CA GLY A 307 12.07 15.07 6.17
C GLY A 307 11.65 16.20 7.12
N ARG A 308 10.54 16.06 7.85
CA ARG A 308 10.21 16.98 8.95
C ARG A 308 11.18 16.89 10.13
N ILE A 309 11.86 15.75 10.24
CA ILE A 309 12.92 15.54 11.23
C ILE A 309 14.15 15.08 10.45
N ALA A 310 15.10 16.00 10.27
CA ALA A 310 16.40 15.68 9.71
C ALA A 310 17.36 15.25 10.84
N VAL A 311 17.94 14.06 10.72
CA VAL A 311 18.93 13.55 11.67
C VAL A 311 20.30 13.63 11.02
N GLU A 312 21.26 14.19 11.75
CA GLU A 312 22.66 14.29 11.35
C GLU A 312 23.56 13.59 12.40
N GLY A 313 24.59 12.93 11.93
CA GLY A 313 25.50 12.15 12.76
C GLY A 313 24.98 10.73 13.04
N GLY A 314 25.73 9.97 13.82
CA GLY A 314 25.47 8.55 14.05
C GLY A 314 25.93 7.64 12.91
N THR A 315 25.71 6.35 13.08
CA THR A 315 25.98 5.33 12.07
C THR A 315 24.82 5.19 11.07
N ASP A 316 25.06 4.60 9.90
CA ASP A 316 24.02 4.28 8.94
C ASP A 316 22.91 3.40 9.54
N GLU A 317 23.24 2.50 10.46
CA GLU A 317 22.28 1.62 11.13
C GLU A 317 21.37 2.41 12.08
N GLU A 318 21.91 3.36 12.84
CA GLU A 318 21.13 4.24 13.70
C GLU A 318 20.18 5.12 12.90
N ILE A 319 20.65 5.70 11.80
CA ILE A 319 19.84 6.49 10.90
C ILE A 319 18.72 5.64 10.29
N ARG A 320 19.02 4.42 9.83
CA ARG A 320 18.01 3.46 9.32
C ARG A 320 16.99 3.07 10.37
N THR A 321 17.43 2.80 11.58
CA THR A 321 16.56 2.48 12.71
C THR A 321 15.62 3.65 13.00
N PHE A 322 16.16 4.87 13.10
CA PHE A 322 15.36 6.08 13.34
C PHE A 322 14.25 6.26 12.28
N TYR A 323 14.60 6.26 10.99
CA TYR A 323 13.61 6.48 9.95
C TYR A 323 12.65 5.29 9.78
N SER A 324 13.07 4.07 10.08
CA SER A 324 12.17 2.90 10.09
C SER A 324 11.16 2.97 11.23
N CYS A 325 11.57 3.42 12.42
CA CYS A 325 10.65 3.67 13.54
C CYS A 325 9.72 4.85 13.24
N LEU A 326 10.23 5.94 12.66
CA LEU A 326 9.41 7.09 12.27
C LEU A 326 8.36 6.72 11.20
N PHE A 327 8.73 5.88 10.22
CA PHE A 327 7.81 5.30 9.26
C PHE A 327 6.68 4.54 9.97
N ARG A 328 7.01 3.60 10.89
CA ARG A 328 6.01 2.79 11.60
C ARG A 328 5.10 3.64 12.48
N ALA A 329 5.63 4.65 13.17
CA ALA A 329 4.84 5.59 13.97
C ALA A 329 3.80 6.36 13.13
N ASN A 330 4.07 6.57 11.85
CA ASN A 330 3.17 7.28 10.93
C ASN A 330 2.26 6.36 10.08
N LEU A 331 2.29 5.05 10.31
CA LEU A 331 1.26 4.14 9.81
C LEU A 331 -0.02 4.17 10.65
N PHE A 332 0.08 4.57 11.92
CA PHE A 332 -0.99 4.71 12.89
C PHE A 332 -0.94 6.13 13.52
N SER A 333 -2.02 6.78 13.78
CA SER A 333 -3.45 6.48 13.64
C SER A 333 -3.88 6.48 12.18
N ARG A 334 -4.83 5.62 11.81
CA ARG A 334 -5.33 5.54 10.44
C ARG A 334 -6.53 6.45 10.22
N LYS A 335 -6.62 7.03 9.03
CA LYS A 335 -7.82 7.73 8.54
C LYS A 335 -8.90 6.70 8.25
N PHE A 336 -9.89 6.59 9.13
CA PHE A 336 -11.02 5.68 8.93
C PHE A 336 -12.20 6.35 8.23
N TYR A 337 -12.16 7.66 8.08
CA TYR A 337 -13.16 8.41 7.32
C TYR A 337 -12.90 8.32 5.81
N GLU A 338 -13.96 8.45 5.07
CA GLU A 338 -13.97 8.54 3.61
C GLU A 338 -14.46 9.92 3.17
N ARG A 339 -14.62 10.16 1.88
CA ARG A 339 -15.13 11.43 1.38
C ARG A 339 -16.23 11.17 0.37
N ASP A 340 -17.39 11.82 0.57
CA ASP A 340 -18.52 11.77 -0.36
C ASP A 340 -18.20 12.44 -1.71
N ALA A 341 -19.15 12.50 -2.61
CA ALA A 341 -18.98 13.09 -3.94
C ALA A 341 -18.56 14.56 -3.88
N GLU A 342 -19.07 15.31 -2.92
CA GLU A 342 -18.79 16.71 -2.66
C GLU A 342 -17.46 16.95 -1.94
N GLY A 343 -16.83 15.87 -1.42
CA GLY A 343 -15.56 15.91 -0.71
C GLY A 343 -15.68 16.05 0.81
N ASN A 344 -16.91 15.99 1.36
CA ASN A 344 -17.14 16.05 2.80
C ASN A 344 -16.70 14.74 3.46
N PRO A 345 -16.10 14.80 4.67
CA PRO A 345 -15.73 13.61 5.40
C PRO A 345 -16.96 12.94 6.01
N TYR A 346 -16.98 11.61 5.93
CA TYR A 346 -17.97 10.76 6.60
C TYR A 346 -17.38 9.37 6.82
N TYR A 347 -17.97 8.57 7.69
CA TYR A 347 -17.42 7.27 8.02
C TYR A 347 -18.49 6.28 8.46
N TYR A 348 -18.23 5.01 8.25
CA TYR A 348 -18.98 3.92 8.87
C TYR A 348 -18.44 3.67 10.28
N SER A 349 -19.31 3.62 11.29
CA SER A 349 -18.96 3.32 12.67
C SER A 349 -19.09 1.81 12.94
N PRO A 350 -17.98 1.10 13.22
CA PRO A 350 -18.04 -0.31 13.62
C PRO A 350 -18.63 -0.54 15.02
N TYR A 351 -18.95 0.53 15.76
CA TYR A 351 -19.53 0.45 17.10
C TYR A 351 -21.05 0.40 17.08
N ASP A 352 -21.70 1.11 16.18
CA ASP A 352 -23.16 1.20 16.08
C ASP A 352 -23.73 0.78 14.72
N GLY A 353 -22.86 0.43 13.77
CA GLY A 353 -23.24 -0.04 12.43
C GLY A 353 -23.84 1.04 11.53
N LYS A 354 -23.59 2.33 11.80
CA LYS A 354 -24.17 3.45 11.08
C LYS A 354 -23.11 4.30 10.38
N VAL A 355 -23.57 5.06 9.39
CA VAL A 355 -22.74 6.06 8.72
C VAL A 355 -22.94 7.41 9.39
N HIS A 356 -21.84 8.09 9.71
CA HIS A 356 -21.82 9.40 10.37
C HIS A 356 -21.05 10.41 9.55
N ALA A 357 -21.44 11.67 9.61
CA ALA A 357 -20.67 12.79 9.06
C ALA A 357 -19.47 13.11 9.95
N GLY A 358 -18.36 13.54 9.32
CA GLY A 358 -17.17 14.01 10.03
C GLY A 358 -15.96 13.08 9.87
N TYR A 359 -14.95 13.33 10.68
CA TYR A 359 -13.68 12.60 10.67
C TYR A 359 -13.68 11.49 11.72
N MET A 360 -13.15 10.33 11.35
CA MET A 360 -12.84 9.26 12.26
C MET A 360 -11.40 8.78 12.02
N TYR A 361 -10.69 8.57 13.12
CA TYR A 361 -9.35 7.99 13.13
C TYR A 361 -9.33 6.78 14.05
N THR A 362 -8.63 5.72 13.66
CA THR A 362 -8.42 4.56 14.52
C THR A 362 -7.00 4.61 15.08
N CYS A 363 -6.86 4.39 16.38
CA CYS A 363 -5.58 4.43 17.07
C CYS A 363 -5.44 3.27 18.07
N LEU A 364 -4.33 2.56 18.00
CA LEU A 364 -4.01 1.51 18.97
C LEU A 364 -3.74 2.07 20.38
N LEU A 365 -3.11 3.23 20.46
CA LEU A 365 -2.79 3.89 21.75
C LEU A 365 -4.05 4.32 22.50
N TYR A 366 -5.10 4.72 21.80
CA TYR A 366 -6.36 5.12 22.42
C TYR A 366 -7.08 3.95 23.11
N THR A 367 -6.95 2.73 22.60
CA THR A 367 -7.51 1.54 23.22
C THR A 367 -6.67 1.03 24.39
N SER A 368 -5.36 1.27 24.41
CA SER A 368 -4.48 0.96 25.54
C SER A 368 -4.63 1.99 26.66
N ASP A 369 -4.72 3.27 26.35
CA ASP A 369 -4.96 4.36 27.32
C ASP A 369 -6.32 4.21 28.02
N ALA A 370 -7.34 3.83 27.29
CA ALA A 370 -8.66 3.53 27.87
C ALA A 370 -8.65 2.30 28.79
N ALA A 371 -7.62 1.45 28.73
CA ALA A 371 -7.42 0.36 29.68
C ALA A 371 -6.68 0.82 30.94
N ASP A 372 -5.78 1.80 30.84
CA ASP A 372 -5.07 2.40 31.97
C ASP A 372 -5.99 3.30 32.81
N ASP A 373 -6.92 4.03 32.21
CA ASP A 373 -7.91 4.83 32.90
C ASP A 373 -8.93 4.01 33.75
N ARG A 374 -8.91 2.67 33.65
CA ARG A 374 -9.74 1.78 34.47
C ARG A 374 -9.04 1.22 35.71
N ILE A 375 -7.78 1.55 35.90
CA ILE A 375 -6.99 1.20 37.08
C ILE A 375 -6.98 2.37 38.07
#